data_21c77f4710382ee595099f91b0413b1e
#
_entry.id   21c77f4710382ee595099f91b0413b1e
#
_cell.length_a   1.000
_cell.length_b   1.000
_cell.length_c   1.000
_cell.angle_alpha   90.00
_cell.angle_beta   90.00
_cell.angle_gamma   90.00
#
_symmetry.space_group_name_H-M   'P 1'
#
loop_
_entity.id
_entity.type
_entity.pdbx_description
1 polymer ?
#
loop_
_entity_poly.entity_id
_entity_poly.type
_entity_poly.pdbx_seq_one_letter_code
_entity_poly.pdbx_strand_id
1 'polypeptide(L)'
;FENSLYIIDQHAAHERVLYERTLKEMKNREFTAQYLSPPIILSLSMQEAQVLNENMDRFTRIGFEIEPFGGEEYAVRAIPDNLFGIAKKELLLEMLDDLADGISTSMTPELIDEKVASMSCKAAVKGNNRLSAQEADALIGELLLLENPYHCPHGRPTIIAMTQRELEKKFKRIV
;
A
#
# COMPACT_ATOMS: atom_id res chain seq x y z
N PHE A 1 26.17 12.53 4.13
CA PHE A 1 26.91 11.63 3.25
C PHE A 1 27.35 12.42 2.01
N GLU A 2 28.64 12.37 1.62
CA GLU A 2 29.22 13.10 0.45
C GLU A 2 28.82 14.59 0.36
N ASN A 3 28.92 15.32 1.49
CA ASN A 3 28.53 16.73 1.64
C ASN A 3 27.05 17.04 1.33
N SER A 4 26.18 16.06 1.43
CA SER A 4 24.75 16.19 1.26
C SER A 4 23.99 15.65 2.46
N LEU A 5 22.87 16.29 2.77
CA LEU A 5 21.87 15.82 3.73
C LEU A 5 20.79 15.06 2.95
N TYR A 6 20.51 13.83 3.35
CA TYR A 6 19.39 13.04 2.81
C TYR A 6 18.30 12.98 3.86
N ILE A 7 17.09 13.29 3.46
CA ILE A 7 15.90 13.21 4.31
C ILE A 7 14.98 12.17 3.69
N ILE A 8 14.60 11.19 4.49
CA ILE A 8 13.72 10.08 4.07
C ILE A 8 12.38 10.25 4.76
N ASP A 9 11.30 10.30 3.98
CA ASP A 9 9.94 10.25 4.49
C ASP A 9 9.62 8.80 4.87
N GLN A 10 9.51 8.53 6.17
CA GLN A 10 9.23 7.21 6.72
C GLN A 10 7.95 6.60 6.12
N HIS A 11 6.90 7.40 5.98
CA HIS A 11 5.62 6.92 5.47
C HIS A 11 5.72 6.53 3.99
N ALA A 12 6.28 7.42 3.17
CA ALA A 12 6.48 7.17 1.75
C ALA A 12 7.44 5.99 1.49
N ALA A 13 8.47 5.83 2.33
CA ALA A 13 9.39 4.70 2.26
C ALA A 13 8.70 3.37 2.56
N HIS A 14 7.91 3.29 3.64
CA HIS A 14 7.13 2.08 3.94
C HIS A 14 6.14 1.73 2.84
N GLU A 15 5.38 2.73 2.33
CA GLU A 15 4.46 2.53 1.21
C GLU A 15 5.20 1.94 0.00
N ARG A 16 6.39 2.45 -0.32
CA ARG A 16 7.16 1.97 -1.47
C ARG A 16 7.65 0.54 -1.29
N VAL A 17 8.24 0.22 -0.14
CA VAL A 17 8.73 -1.13 0.18
C VAL A 17 7.59 -2.15 0.14
N LEU A 18 6.46 -1.85 0.79
CA LEU A 18 5.30 -2.75 0.80
C LEU A 18 4.72 -2.93 -0.60
N TYR A 19 4.62 -1.86 -1.38
CA TYR A 19 4.09 -1.90 -2.74
C TYR A 19 4.89 -2.85 -3.64
N GLU A 20 6.22 -2.72 -3.71
CA GLU A 20 7.03 -3.61 -4.55
C GLU A 20 6.99 -5.06 -4.05
N ARG A 21 6.97 -5.25 -2.72
CA ARG A 21 6.80 -6.59 -2.13
C ARG A 21 5.47 -7.20 -2.54
N THR A 22 4.35 -6.47 -2.37
CA THR A 22 3.02 -6.94 -2.74
C THR A 22 2.92 -7.27 -4.23
N LEU A 23 3.43 -6.41 -5.13
CA LEU A 23 3.46 -6.71 -6.56
C LEU A 23 4.27 -7.95 -6.90
N LYS A 24 5.41 -8.14 -6.24
CA LYS A 24 6.25 -9.33 -6.43
C LYS A 24 5.52 -10.60 -5.97
N GLU A 25 4.88 -10.56 -4.82
CA GLU A 25 4.06 -11.65 -4.30
C GLU A 25 2.88 -11.95 -5.22
N MET A 26 2.19 -10.93 -5.74
CA MET A 26 1.13 -11.09 -6.74
C MET A 26 1.62 -11.82 -8.00
N LYS A 27 2.80 -11.47 -8.51
CA LYS A 27 3.40 -12.12 -9.68
C LYS A 27 3.79 -13.57 -9.39
N ASN A 28 4.33 -13.84 -8.21
CA ASN A 28 4.80 -15.18 -7.82
C ASN A 28 3.71 -16.07 -7.27
N ARG A 29 2.51 -15.54 -6.97
CA ARG A 29 1.42 -16.22 -6.27
C ARG A 29 1.81 -16.73 -4.87
N GLU A 30 2.68 -15.99 -4.18
CA GLU A 30 3.15 -16.26 -2.82
C GLU A 30 2.42 -15.32 -1.86
N PHE A 31 1.32 -15.77 -1.24
CA PHE A 31 0.59 -14.96 -0.25
C PHE A 31 0.57 -15.61 1.10
N THR A 32 0.72 -14.79 2.11
CA THR A 32 0.32 -15.10 3.48
C THR A 32 -0.96 -14.35 3.80
N ALA A 33 -2.00 -15.11 4.14
CA ALA A 33 -3.29 -14.59 4.55
C ALA A 33 -3.56 -14.95 6.00
N GLN A 34 -4.17 -14.02 6.73
CA GLN A 34 -4.58 -14.24 8.10
C GLN A 34 -6.09 -14.38 8.21
N TYR A 35 -6.54 -15.48 8.81
CA TYR A 35 -7.96 -15.73 9.02
C TYR A 35 -8.52 -14.89 10.14
N LEU A 36 -9.74 -14.37 9.91
CA LEU A 36 -10.49 -13.55 10.86
C LEU A 36 -11.54 -14.40 11.59
N SER A 37 -11.58 -14.26 12.90
CA SER A 37 -12.63 -14.87 13.72
C SER A 37 -13.11 -13.88 14.76
N PRO A 38 -14.31 -13.32 14.65
CA PRO A 38 -15.30 -13.52 13.57
C PRO A 38 -14.91 -12.86 12.25
N PRO A 39 -15.51 -13.28 11.12
CA PRO A 39 -15.31 -12.63 9.82
C PRO A 39 -15.86 -11.19 9.83
N ILE A 40 -15.32 -10.33 8.97
CA ILE A 40 -15.87 -8.99 8.75
C ILE A 40 -17.03 -9.11 7.75
N ILE A 41 -18.21 -8.58 8.13
CA ILE A 41 -19.36 -8.54 7.23
C ILE A 41 -19.44 -7.17 6.56
N LEU A 42 -19.42 -7.18 5.23
CA LEU A 42 -19.56 -6.01 4.36
C LEU A 42 -20.98 -6.02 3.79
N SER A 43 -21.69 -4.92 3.94
CA SER A 43 -22.93 -4.64 3.18
C SER A 43 -22.52 -3.74 2.02
N LEU A 44 -22.63 -4.22 0.80
CA LEU A 44 -22.15 -3.55 -0.41
C LEU A 44 -23.33 -3.00 -1.21
N SER A 45 -23.15 -1.81 -1.80
CA SER A 45 -24.03 -1.34 -2.86
C SER A 45 -23.90 -2.22 -4.11
N MET A 46 -24.85 -2.12 -5.04
CA MET A 46 -24.78 -2.85 -6.32
C MET A 46 -23.47 -2.54 -7.07
N GLN A 47 -23.01 -1.29 -7.04
CA GLN A 47 -21.78 -0.87 -7.72
C GLN A 47 -20.54 -1.48 -7.06
N GLU A 48 -20.42 -1.40 -5.73
CA GLU A 48 -19.31 -2.00 -4.98
C GLU A 48 -19.28 -3.53 -5.16
N ALA A 49 -20.44 -4.19 -5.12
CA ALA A 49 -20.55 -5.63 -5.32
C ALA A 49 -20.12 -6.03 -6.74
N GLN A 50 -20.47 -5.25 -7.76
CA GLN A 50 -20.03 -5.47 -9.13
C GLN A 50 -18.51 -5.33 -9.24
N VAL A 51 -17.92 -4.25 -8.69
CA VAL A 51 -16.48 -4.01 -8.69
C VAL A 51 -15.74 -5.13 -7.96
N LEU A 52 -16.24 -5.57 -6.81
CA LEU A 52 -15.68 -6.69 -6.05
C LEU A 52 -15.69 -7.97 -6.89
N ASN A 53 -16.83 -8.35 -7.48
CA ASN A 53 -16.96 -9.56 -8.26
C ASN A 53 -16.08 -9.56 -9.51
N GLU A 54 -15.98 -8.44 -10.22
CA GLU A 54 -15.12 -8.28 -11.40
C GLU A 54 -13.62 -8.39 -11.06
N ASN A 55 -13.24 -8.10 -9.81
CA ASN A 55 -11.85 -8.11 -9.36
C ASN A 55 -11.55 -9.17 -8.27
N MET A 56 -12.45 -10.12 -8.05
CA MET A 56 -12.33 -11.14 -6.99
C MET A 56 -11.00 -11.90 -7.04
N ASP A 57 -10.57 -12.28 -8.24
CA ASP A 57 -9.29 -12.99 -8.44
C ASP A 57 -8.08 -12.16 -7.96
N ARG A 58 -8.16 -10.82 -8.08
CA ARG A 58 -7.09 -9.91 -7.66
C ARG A 58 -7.05 -9.80 -6.15
N PHE A 59 -8.22 -9.66 -5.50
CA PHE A 59 -8.31 -9.67 -4.05
C PHE A 59 -7.80 -10.99 -3.48
N THR A 60 -8.17 -12.12 -4.09
CA THR A 60 -7.68 -13.44 -3.69
C THR A 60 -6.16 -13.55 -3.84
N ARG A 61 -5.59 -13.00 -4.92
CA ARG A 61 -4.14 -13.03 -5.15
C ARG A 61 -3.34 -12.27 -4.08
N ILE A 62 -3.87 -11.23 -3.48
CA ILE A 62 -3.20 -10.49 -2.40
C ILE A 62 -3.53 -11.02 -1.01
N GLY A 63 -4.28 -12.11 -0.91
CA GLY A 63 -4.56 -12.81 0.33
C GLY A 63 -5.90 -12.50 0.99
N PHE A 64 -6.84 -11.86 0.28
CA PHE A 64 -8.22 -11.77 0.75
C PHE A 64 -8.98 -13.05 0.44
N GLU A 65 -9.80 -13.51 1.39
CA GLU A 65 -10.81 -14.53 1.18
C GLU A 65 -12.18 -13.92 1.48
N ILE A 66 -12.93 -13.66 0.40
CA ILE A 66 -14.22 -12.98 0.45
C ILE A 66 -15.27 -13.88 -0.20
N GLU A 67 -16.39 -14.10 0.46
CA GLU A 67 -17.49 -14.93 -0.05
C GLU A 67 -18.84 -14.23 0.13
N PRO A 68 -19.83 -14.51 -0.72
CA PRO A 68 -21.21 -14.07 -0.51
C PRO A 68 -21.75 -14.62 0.82
N PHE A 69 -22.42 -13.75 1.62
CA PHE A 69 -22.98 -14.13 2.92
C PHE A 69 -24.51 -14.14 2.91
N GLY A 70 -25.12 -13.62 1.87
CA GLY A 70 -26.56 -13.58 1.65
C GLY A 70 -27.08 -12.15 1.39
N GLY A 71 -28.01 -12.02 0.43
CA GLY A 71 -28.48 -10.71 -0.01
C GLY A 71 -27.34 -9.87 -0.61
N GLU A 72 -27.15 -8.66 -0.09
CA GLU A 72 -26.10 -7.72 -0.49
C GLU A 72 -24.87 -7.79 0.45
N GLU A 73 -24.77 -8.86 1.26
CA GLU A 73 -23.69 -9.01 2.23
C GLU A 73 -22.60 -9.97 1.76
N TYR A 74 -21.36 -9.65 2.11
CA TYR A 74 -20.16 -10.43 1.87
C TYR A 74 -19.40 -10.64 3.17
N ALA A 75 -18.90 -11.86 3.39
CA ALA A 75 -18.04 -12.19 4.52
C ALA A 75 -16.57 -12.19 4.10
N VAL A 76 -15.76 -11.37 4.75
CA VAL A 76 -14.30 -11.40 4.63
C VAL A 76 -13.76 -12.33 5.70
N ARG A 77 -13.28 -13.50 5.28
CA ARG A 77 -12.77 -14.56 6.17
C ARG A 77 -11.27 -14.49 6.38
N ALA A 78 -10.55 -14.01 5.39
CA ALA A 78 -9.11 -13.80 5.49
C ALA A 78 -8.68 -12.49 4.82
N ILE A 79 -7.58 -11.95 5.29
CA ILE A 79 -6.97 -10.72 4.81
C ILE A 79 -5.45 -10.91 4.69
N PRO A 80 -4.75 -10.12 3.85
CA PRO A 80 -3.31 -10.10 3.80
C PRO A 80 -2.68 -9.86 5.18
N ASP A 81 -1.59 -10.56 5.49
CA ASP A 81 -0.88 -10.41 6.77
C ASP A 81 -0.50 -8.97 7.10
N ASN A 82 -0.06 -8.22 6.10
CA ASN A 82 0.34 -6.82 6.25
C ASN A 82 -0.83 -5.88 6.61
N LEU A 83 -2.08 -6.33 6.45
CA LEU A 83 -3.29 -5.59 6.81
C LEU A 83 -3.92 -6.05 8.14
N PHE A 84 -3.44 -7.14 8.74
CA PHE A 84 -4.10 -7.76 9.90
C PHE A 84 -4.34 -6.81 11.08
N GLY A 85 -3.35 -5.98 11.41
CA GLY A 85 -3.46 -5.03 12.53
C GLY A 85 -4.40 -3.83 12.30
N ILE A 86 -4.81 -3.58 11.07
CA ILE A 86 -5.57 -2.39 10.66
C ILE A 86 -6.83 -2.70 9.84
N ALA A 87 -7.09 -3.99 9.60
CA ALA A 87 -8.26 -4.41 8.82
C ALA A 87 -9.55 -4.05 9.54
N LYS A 88 -10.24 -3.08 8.99
CA LYS A 88 -11.56 -2.63 9.39
C LYS A 88 -12.48 -2.63 8.19
N LYS A 89 -13.79 -2.73 8.47
CA LYS A 89 -14.83 -2.66 7.44
C LYS A 89 -14.67 -1.41 6.56
N GLU A 90 -14.45 -0.26 7.19
CA GLU A 90 -14.31 1.04 6.52
C GLU A 90 -13.15 1.07 5.52
N LEU A 91 -12.05 0.37 5.85
CA LEU A 91 -10.90 0.28 4.97
C LEU A 91 -11.20 -0.50 3.69
N LEU A 92 -11.91 -1.63 3.83
CA LEU A 92 -12.28 -2.46 2.68
C LEU A 92 -13.27 -1.74 1.77
N LEU A 93 -14.22 -0.99 2.35
CA LEU A 93 -15.14 -0.14 1.57
C LEU A 93 -14.39 0.97 0.84
N GLU A 94 -13.45 1.69 1.51
CA GLU A 94 -12.58 2.70 0.88
C GLU A 94 -11.79 2.11 -0.30
N MET A 95 -11.29 0.86 -0.17
CA MET A 95 -10.60 0.17 -1.27
C MET A 95 -11.52 -0.11 -2.46
N LEU A 96 -12.76 -0.53 -2.22
CA LEU A 96 -13.73 -0.80 -3.28
C LEU A 96 -14.17 0.48 -3.97
N ASP A 97 -14.41 1.56 -3.23
CA ASP A 97 -14.75 2.87 -3.78
C ASP A 97 -13.61 3.43 -4.64
N ASP A 98 -12.37 3.40 -4.13
CA ASP A 98 -11.19 3.82 -4.88
C ASP A 98 -10.99 3.00 -6.18
N LEU A 99 -11.35 1.71 -6.17
CA LEU A 99 -11.35 0.87 -7.37
C LEU A 99 -12.46 1.28 -8.33
N ALA A 100 -13.68 1.50 -7.83
CA ALA A 100 -14.83 1.91 -8.63
C ALA A 100 -14.56 3.24 -9.37
N ASP A 101 -13.98 4.22 -8.66
CA ASP A 101 -13.68 5.54 -9.21
C ASP A 101 -12.51 5.54 -10.20
N GLY A 102 -11.60 4.59 -10.08
CA GLY A 102 -10.35 4.58 -10.83
C GLY A 102 -10.24 3.54 -11.94
N ILE A 103 -11.18 2.61 -12.05
CA ILE A 103 -11.22 1.64 -13.16
C ILE A 103 -11.99 2.25 -14.31
N SER A 104 -11.25 2.82 -15.28
CA SER A 104 -11.83 3.06 -16.61
C SER A 104 -11.83 1.74 -17.40
N THR A 105 -12.77 1.57 -18.31
CA THR A 105 -12.88 0.41 -19.22
C THR A 105 -11.63 0.16 -20.10
N SER A 106 -10.64 1.04 -20.03
CA SER A 106 -9.38 1.00 -20.79
C SER A 106 -8.15 0.59 -19.96
N MET A 107 -8.29 0.26 -18.66
CA MET A 107 -7.14 -0.14 -17.83
C MET A 107 -6.69 -1.57 -18.14
N THR A 108 -5.38 -1.76 -18.28
CA THR A 108 -4.80 -3.10 -18.42
C THR A 108 -4.89 -3.88 -17.10
N PRO A 109 -4.88 -5.22 -17.13
CA PRO A 109 -4.84 -6.03 -15.90
C PRO A 109 -3.71 -5.65 -14.94
N GLU A 110 -2.54 -5.31 -15.48
CA GLU A 110 -1.36 -4.93 -14.70
C GLU A 110 -1.59 -3.61 -13.94
N LEU A 111 -2.23 -2.62 -14.58
CA LEU A 111 -2.56 -1.34 -13.93
C LEU A 111 -3.58 -1.53 -12.80
N ILE A 112 -4.51 -2.47 -12.95
CA ILE A 112 -5.46 -2.79 -11.88
C ILE A 112 -4.74 -3.48 -10.71
N ASP A 113 -3.85 -4.42 -11.00
CA ASP A 113 -3.03 -5.09 -9.99
C ASP A 113 -2.15 -4.08 -9.22
N GLU A 114 -1.53 -3.13 -9.94
CA GLU A 114 -0.78 -2.02 -9.33
C GLU A 114 -1.66 -1.16 -8.42
N LYS A 115 -2.89 -0.87 -8.82
CA LYS A 115 -3.82 -0.08 -8.03
C LYS A 115 -4.23 -0.81 -6.75
N VAL A 116 -4.58 -2.08 -6.84
CA VAL A 116 -4.93 -2.91 -5.68
C VAL A 116 -3.75 -3.03 -4.71
N ALA A 117 -2.53 -3.26 -5.22
CA ALA A 117 -1.32 -3.28 -4.40
C ALA A 117 -1.07 -1.94 -3.71
N SER A 118 -1.22 -0.83 -4.44
CA SER A 118 -1.05 0.53 -3.90
C SER A 118 -2.02 0.83 -2.76
N MET A 119 -3.29 0.45 -2.91
CA MET A 119 -4.32 0.67 -1.89
C MET A 119 -4.05 -0.16 -0.63
N SER A 120 -3.67 -1.43 -0.80
CA SER A 120 -3.30 -2.30 0.32
C SER A 120 -2.11 -1.73 1.10
N CYS A 121 -1.09 -1.20 0.41
CA CYS A 121 0.07 -0.60 1.06
C CYS A 121 -0.27 0.71 1.79
N LYS A 122 -1.08 1.58 1.18
CA LYS A 122 -1.59 2.81 1.81
C LYS A 122 -2.34 2.50 3.11
N ALA A 123 -3.11 1.44 3.11
CA ALA A 123 -3.85 0.98 4.27
C ALA A 123 -2.91 0.46 5.39
N ALA A 124 -1.90 -0.35 5.03
CA ALA A 124 -0.95 -0.93 5.98
C ALA A 124 -0.10 0.13 6.71
N VAL A 125 0.20 1.26 6.07
CA VAL A 125 1.10 2.30 6.61
C VAL A 125 0.37 3.39 7.43
N LYS A 126 -0.95 3.39 7.48
CA LYS A 126 -1.73 4.35 8.31
C LYS A 126 -1.42 4.29 9.83
N GLY A 127 -0.70 3.27 10.31
CA GLY A 127 -0.21 3.18 11.69
C GLY A 127 1.01 4.08 11.92
N ASN A 128 0.81 5.25 12.54
CA ASN A 128 1.85 6.27 12.79
C ASN A 128 2.77 5.87 13.96
N ASN A 129 3.56 4.82 13.80
CA ASN A 129 4.50 4.34 14.80
C ASN A 129 5.89 4.98 14.62
N ARG A 130 6.49 5.42 15.74
CA ARG A 130 7.88 5.86 15.73
C ARG A 130 8.79 4.64 15.55
N LEU A 131 9.67 4.69 14.57
CA LEU A 131 10.68 3.65 14.37
C LEU A 131 11.80 3.78 15.39
N SER A 132 12.27 2.65 15.87
CA SER A 132 13.59 2.55 16.51
C SER A 132 14.70 2.74 15.47
N ALA A 133 15.92 2.99 15.90
CA ALA A 133 17.05 3.13 14.98
C ALA A 133 17.26 1.85 14.14
N GLN A 134 17.09 0.67 14.73
CA GLN A 134 17.21 -0.61 14.01
C GLN A 134 16.15 -0.80 12.94
N GLU A 135 14.90 -0.42 13.24
CA GLU A 135 13.79 -0.48 12.26
C GLU A 135 13.99 0.54 11.14
N ALA A 136 14.52 1.74 11.45
CA ALA A 136 14.86 2.73 10.45
C ALA A 136 15.98 2.25 9.52
N ASP A 137 17.04 1.66 10.06
CA ASP A 137 18.15 1.10 9.28
C ASP A 137 17.66 -0.06 8.39
N ALA A 138 16.81 -0.93 8.89
CA ALA A 138 16.21 -2.01 8.12
C ALA A 138 15.36 -1.47 6.96
N LEU A 139 14.50 -0.48 7.23
CA LEU A 139 13.65 0.16 6.21
C LEU A 139 14.49 0.84 5.12
N ILE A 140 15.55 1.55 5.50
CA ILE A 140 16.47 2.18 4.55
C ILE A 140 17.17 1.13 3.71
N GLY A 141 17.64 0.04 4.33
CA GLY A 141 18.29 -1.07 3.65
C GLY A 141 17.37 -1.70 2.61
N GLU A 142 16.11 -1.98 2.94
CA GLU A 142 15.13 -2.51 2.02
C GLU A 142 14.80 -1.51 0.90
N LEU A 143 14.56 -0.23 1.25
CA LEU A 143 14.23 0.81 0.28
C LEU A 143 15.31 0.96 -0.80
N LEU A 144 16.59 0.96 -0.41
CA LEU A 144 17.71 1.13 -1.34
C LEU A 144 17.95 -0.08 -2.26
N LEU A 145 17.36 -1.23 -1.97
CA LEU A 145 17.40 -2.43 -2.82
C LEU A 145 16.29 -2.47 -3.87
N LEU A 146 15.32 -1.55 -3.81
CA LEU A 146 14.21 -1.51 -4.74
C LEU A 146 14.63 -0.96 -6.12
N GLU A 147 13.88 -1.32 -7.16
CA GLU A 147 14.12 -0.81 -8.52
C GLU A 147 13.93 0.72 -8.59
N ASN A 148 12.96 1.25 -7.86
CA ASN A 148 12.71 2.69 -7.78
C ASN A 148 12.52 3.14 -6.32
N PRO A 149 13.60 3.46 -5.59
CA PRO A 149 13.52 3.90 -4.20
C PRO A 149 13.07 5.35 -4.01
N TYR A 150 12.91 6.14 -5.08
CA TYR A 150 12.82 7.61 -4.98
C TYR A 150 11.40 8.16 -4.85
N HIS A 151 10.37 7.39 -5.22
CA HIS A 151 8.97 7.82 -5.17
C HIS A 151 8.07 6.71 -4.64
N CYS A 152 7.10 7.06 -3.79
CA CYS A 152 6.04 6.13 -3.40
C CYS A 152 5.05 5.91 -4.57
N PRO A 153 4.18 4.90 -4.50
CA PRO A 153 3.18 4.63 -5.54
C PRO A 153 2.25 5.81 -5.85
N HIS A 154 2.10 6.74 -4.89
CA HIS A 154 1.27 7.94 -5.02
C HIS A 154 2.03 9.17 -5.55
N GLY A 155 3.29 8.98 -6.02
CA GLY A 155 4.12 10.04 -6.60
C GLY A 155 4.83 10.95 -5.59
N ARG A 156 4.72 10.70 -4.28
CA ARG A 156 5.46 11.46 -3.27
C ARG A 156 6.91 11.02 -3.23
N PRO A 157 7.89 11.95 -3.13
CA PRO A 157 9.29 11.57 -2.97
C PRO A 157 9.49 10.82 -1.65
N THR A 158 10.22 9.71 -1.71
CA THR A 158 10.65 8.94 -0.52
C THR A 158 11.93 9.49 0.06
N ILE A 159 12.82 9.96 -0.81
CA ILE A 159 14.14 10.48 -0.46
C ILE A 159 14.30 11.85 -1.13
N ILE A 160 14.68 12.85 -0.34
CA ILE A 160 15.13 14.15 -0.85
C ILE A 160 16.57 14.39 -0.42
N ALA A 161 17.36 14.97 -1.32
CA ALA A 161 18.74 15.36 -1.03
C ALA A 161 18.87 16.88 -1.00
N MET A 162 19.69 17.39 -0.11
CA MET A 162 20.04 18.80 0.00
C MET A 162 21.55 18.92 0.12
N THR A 163 22.17 19.61 -0.81
CA THR A 163 23.60 19.89 -0.77
C THR A 163 23.95 20.86 0.37
N GLN A 164 25.21 20.84 0.81
CA GLN A 164 25.70 21.79 1.81
C GLN A 164 25.44 23.25 1.36
N ARG A 165 25.65 23.56 0.09
CA ARG A 165 25.43 24.91 -0.47
C ARG A 165 23.97 25.31 -0.40
N GLU A 166 23.05 24.43 -0.71
CA GLU A 166 21.59 24.70 -0.58
C GLU A 166 21.19 24.93 0.88
N LEU A 167 21.78 24.16 1.81
CA LEU A 167 21.55 24.32 3.24
C LEU A 167 22.08 25.68 3.72
N GLU A 168 23.31 26.07 3.33
CA GLU A 168 23.91 27.35 3.66
C GLU A 168 23.12 28.54 3.11
N LYS A 169 22.56 28.42 1.87
CA LYS A 169 21.61 29.41 1.32
C LYS A 169 20.36 29.55 2.16
N LYS A 170 19.77 28.44 2.61
CA LYS A 170 18.57 28.48 3.47
C LYS A 170 18.85 29.20 4.81
N PHE A 171 20.04 29.06 5.34
CA PHE A 171 20.49 29.79 6.53
C PHE A 171 21.03 31.20 6.22
N LYS A 172 20.94 31.66 4.95
CA LYS A 172 21.46 32.96 4.49
C LYS A 172 22.96 33.18 4.82
N ARG A 173 23.74 32.11 4.82
CA ARG A 173 25.21 32.18 5.04
C ARG A 173 25.99 32.46 3.76
N ILE A 174 25.39 32.15 2.62
CA ILE A 174 25.90 32.46 1.28
C ILE A 174 24.76 33.00 0.43
N VAL A 175 25.09 33.78 -0.60
CA VAL A 175 24.13 34.37 -1.56
C VAL A 175 23.90 33.43 -2.76
#